data_5f4817641a72df3b835d5dec4a808eaa
#
_entry.id   5f4817641a72df3b835d5dec4a808eaa
#
_cell.length_a   1.000
_cell.length_b   1.000
_cell.length_c   1.000
_cell.angle_alpha   90.00
_cell.angle_beta   90.00
_cell.angle_gamma   90.00
#
_symmetry.space_group_name_H-M   'P 1'
#
loop_
_entity.id
_entity.type
_entity.pdbx_description
1 polymer ?
#
loop_
_entity_poly.entity_id
_entity_poly.type
_entity_poly.pdbx_seq_one_letter_code
_entity_poly.pdbx_strand_id
1 'polypeptide(L)'
;SIYSLGWGGNYDYQTGEEGSWIFRITHRDAEASDSRPSVDFGKMTLAQLIGELGPDVLPARRVDAQDELVRRGDRVHDKLIRAVSEPGLSAGQQTWAAWTLGRMLDSRSEQAFLKWANPTNRFPQNLRIQAIRILGTRGDQLSVVAGSTLIDPDPRIRFEGVQAVHQAKAA
;
A
#
# COMPACT_ATOMS: atom_id res chain seq x y z
N SER A 1 -22.70 6.59 -8.09
CA SER A 1 -22.46 8.02 -7.78
C SER A 1 -21.03 8.37 -8.10
N ILE A 2 -20.81 9.51 -8.68
CA ILE A 2 -19.48 10.08 -8.95
C ILE A 2 -19.34 11.28 -8.03
N TYR A 3 -18.21 11.39 -7.35
CA TYR A 3 -17.86 12.53 -6.53
C TYR A 3 -16.85 13.39 -7.29
N SER A 4 -17.10 14.67 -7.39
CA SER A 4 -16.17 15.65 -7.95
C SER A 4 -15.81 16.66 -6.87
N LEU A 5 -14.53 16.97 -6.77
CA LEU A 5 -14.04 18.09 -5.97
C LEU A 5 -14.04 19.32 -6.87
N GLY A 6 -14.84 20.32 -6.52
CA GLY A 6 -14.83 21.62 -7.17
C GLY A 6 -14.07 22.62 -6.30
N TRP A 7 -13.13 23.31 -6.91
CA TRP A 7 -12.48 24.47 -6.30
C TRP A 7 -13.01 25.73 -6.99
N GLY A 8 -13.69 26.58 -6.25
CA GLY A 8 -14.37 27.77 -6.76
C GLY A 8 -13.60 29.07 -6.57
N GLY A 9 -12.28 29.04 -6.52
CA GLY A 9 -11.47 30.23 -6.36
C GLY A 9 -10.57 30.53 -7.54
N ASN A 10 -10.34 31.79 -7.81
CA ASN A 10 -9.20 32.25 -8.61
C ASN A 10 -7.92 31.90 -7.83
N TYR A 11 -6.80 31.70 -8.55
CA TYR A 11 -5.48 31.43 -7.96
C TYR A 11 -4.92 32.61 -7.12
N ASP A 12 -5.81 33.50 -6.66
CA ASP A 12 -5.44 34.63 -5.81
C ASP A 12 -5.55 34.20 -4.33
N TYR A 13 -4.41 33.84 -3.75
CA TYR A 13 -4.29 33.38 -2.36
C TYR A 13 -4.67 34.44 -1.31
N GLN A 14 -5.20 35.61 -1.71
CA GLN A 14 -5.41 36.74 -0.82
C GLN A 14 -6.86 37.08 -0.49
N THR A 15 -7.84 36.44 -1.09
CA THR A 15 -9.26 36.75 -0.83
C THR A 15 -10.00 35.51 -0.36
N GLY A 16 -9.99 35.28 0.94
CA GLY A 16 -10.46 34.07 1.58
C GLY A 16 -11.96 34.07 1.91
N GLU A 17 -12.84 33.99 0.93
CA GLU A 17 -14.24 33.54 1.15
C GLU A 17 -14.56 32.30 0.31
N GLU A 18 -13.66 31.33 0.28
CA GLU A 18 -13.79 30.27 -0.71
C GLU A 18 -13.99 28.92 -0.06
N GLY A 19 -15.20 28.44 -0.20
CA GLY A 19 -15.56 27.09 0.15
C GLY A 19 -15.07 26.08 -0.90
N SER A 20 -14.42 25.04 -0.46
CA SER A 20 -14.26 23.83 -1.26
C SER A 20 -15.56 23.04 -1.22
N TRP A 21 -16.05 22.60 -2.38
CA TRP A 21 -17.27 21.82 -2.45
C TRP A 21 -16.98 20.42 -2.94
N ILE A 22 -17.68 19.45 -2.33
CA ILE A 22 -17.74 18.09 -2.81
C ILE A 22 -19.09 17.90 -3.48
N PHE A 23 -19.10 17.69 -4.79
CA PHE A 23 -20.31 17.40 -5.54
C PHE A 23 -20.52 15.90 -5.65
N ARG A 24 -21.73 15.46 -5.31
CA ARG A 24 -22.20 14.12 -5.61
C ARG A 24 -23.09 14.17 -6.85
N ILE A 25 -22.63 13.57 -7.94
CA ILE A 25 -23.41 13.42 -9.16
C ILE A 25 -24.07 12.05 -9.15
N THR A 26 -25.41 12.02 -9.18
CA THR A 26 -26.19 10.79 -9.28
C THR A 26 -27.07 10.85 -10.53
N HIS A 27 -27.29 9.70 -11.19
CA HIS A 27 -28.28 9.63 -12.27
C HIS A 27 -29.67 9.91 -11.69
N ARG A 28 -30.53 10.63 -12.44
CA ARG A 28 -31.85 11.05 -11.96
C ARG A 28 -32.74 9.85 -11.57
N ASP A 29 -32.63 8.77 -12.34
CA ASP A 29 -33.40 7.54 -12.14
C ASP A 29 -32.61 6.49 -11.34
N ALA A 30 -31.44 6.84 -10.80
CA ALA A 30 -30.79 5.97 -9.83
C ALA A 30 -31.70 5.97 -8.59
N GLU A 31 -32.46 4.91 -8.41
CA GLU A 31 -33.07 4.63 -7.12
C GLU A 31 -32.02 4.87 -6.05
N ALA A 32 -32.45 5.45 -4.94
CA ALA A 32 -31.60 5.67 -3.78
C ALA A 32 -31.20 4.32 -3.15
N SER A 33 -30.67 3.41 -3.96
CA SER A 33 -30.06 2.18 -3.49
C SER A 33 -28.68 2.52 -2.93
N ASP A 34 -28.64 3.31 -1.86
CA ASP A 34 -27.52 3.35 -0.94
C ASP A 34 -27.33 1.99 -0.23
N SER A 35 -28.14 1.02 -0.57
CA SER A 35 -28.04 -0.37 -0.15
C SER A 35 -27.14 -1.18 -1.09
N ARG A 36 -25.94 -0.70 -1.41
CA ARG A 36 -24.89 -1.68 -1.64
C ARG A 36 -24.76 -2.44 -0.31
N PRO A 37 -24.94 -3.78 -0.30
CA PRO A 37 -24.77 -4.52 0.93
C PRO A 37 -23.41 -4.13 1.50
N SER A 38 -23.41 -3.56 2.70
CA SER A 38 -22.16 -3.21 3.37
C SER A 38 -21.36 -4.51 3.51
N VAL A 39 -20.23 -4.57 2.84
CA VAL A 39 -19.38 -5.74 2.90
C VAL A 39 -18.78 -5.79 4.29
N ASP A 40 -19.10 -6.84 5.04
CA ASP A 40 -18.54 -7.06 6.37
C ASP A 40 -17.16 -7.72 6.25
N PHE A 41 -16.13 -6.91 6.13
CA PHE A 41 -14.74 -7.38 6.07
C PHE A 41 -14.34 -8.16 7.33
N GLY A 42 -14.99 -7.89 8.47
CA GLY A 42 -14.73 -8.60 9.73
C GLY A 42 -15.03 -10.10 9.66
N LYS A 43 -15.96 -10.51 8.80
CA LYS A 43 -16.33 -11.93 8.60
C LYS A 43 -15.51 -12.63 7.52
N MET A 44 -14.71 -11.91 6.75
CA MET A 44 -13.90 -12.49 5.68
C MET A 44 -12.74 -13.32 6.22
N THR A 45 -12.43 -14.41 5.53
CA THR A 45 -11.19 -15.17 5.75
C THR A 45 -9.98 -14.37 5.30
N LEU A 46 -8.77 -14.78 5.70
CA LEU A 46 -7.53 -14.15 5.22
C LEU A 46 -7.43 -14.21 3.68
N ALA A 47 -7.76 -15.35 3.09
CA ALA A 47 -7.73 -15.52 1.63
C ALA A 47 -8.70 -14.56 0.91
N GLN A 48 -9.90 -14.36 1.46
CA GLN A 48 -10.87 -13.41 0.92
C GLN A 48 -10.36 -11.96 1.03
N LEU A 49 -9.78 -11.58 2.18
CA LEU A 49 -9.20 -10.24 2.35
C LEU A 49 -8.02 -9.99 1.39
N ILE A 50 -7.16 -10.98 1.17
CA ILE A 50 -6.10 -10.89 0.16
C ILE A 50 -6.71 -10.79 -1.27
N GLY A 51 -7.81 -11.48 -1.53
CA GLY A 51 -8.58 -11.35 -2.77
C GLY A 51 -9.05 -9.92 -3.01
N GLU A 52 -9.51 -9.24 -1.96
CA GLU A 52 -9.95 -7.83 -2.03
C GLU A 52 -8.81 -6.84 -2.33
N LEU A 53 -7.55 -7.24 -2.20
CA LEU A 53 -6.41 -6.43 -2.62
C LEU A 53 -6.13 -6.50 -4.13
N GLY A 54 -6.95 -7.23 -4.88
CA GLY A 54 -6.78 -7.49 -6.31
C GLY A 54 -6.94 -6.25 -7.20
N PRO A 55 -6.40 -6.31 -8.45
CA PRO A 55 -6.45 -5.19 -9.38
C PRO A 55 -7.87 -4.80 -9.81
N ASP A 56 -8.77 -5.77 -9.88
CA ASP A 56 -10.16 -5.57 -10.33
C ASP A 56 -11.10 -5.12 -9.20
N VAL A 57 -10.58 -4.96 -7.99
CA VAL A 57 -11.34 -4.50 -6.83
C VAL A 57 -11.32 -2.97 -6.76
N LEU A 58 -12.45 -2.37 -6.38
CA LEU A 58 -12.56 -0.93 -6.20
C LEU A 58 -11.52 -0.41 -5.18
N PRO A 59 -10.88 0.74 -5.41
CA PRO A 59 -9.88 1.28 -4.49
C PRO A 59 -10.34 1.37 -3.03
N ALA A 60 -11.57 1.83 -2.79
CA ALA A 60 -12.13 1.92 -1.44
C ALA A 60 -12.15 0.55 -0.74
N ARG A 61 -12.57 -0.51 -1.43
CA ARG A 61 -12.60 -1.86 -0.86
C ARG A 61 -11.21 -2.41 -0.55
N ARG A 62 -10.20 -2.06 -1.36
CA ARG A 62 -8.79 -2.43 -1.06
C ARG A 62 -8.32 -1.79 0.24
N VAL A 63 -8.67 -0.52 0.46
CA VAL A 63 -8.35 0.19 1.70
C VAL A 63 -9.05 -0.47 2.90
N ASP A 64 -10.35 -0.76 2.79
CA ASP A 64 -11.12 -1.41 3.85
C ASP A 64 -10.55 -2.81 4.20
N ALA A 65 -10.18 -3.59 3.17
CA ALA A 65 -9.53 -4.90 3.36
C ALA A 65 -8.16 -4.76 4.03
N GLN A 66 -7.37 -3.76 3.64
CA GLN A 66 -6.08 -3.47 4.25
C GLN A 66 -6.25 -3.07 5.72
N ASP A 67 -7.23 -2.22 6.03
CA ASP A 67 -7.52 -1.79 7.40
C ASP A 67 -7.96 -2.96 8.28
N GLU A 68 -8.77 -3.85 7.74
CA GLU A 68 -9.17 -5.08 8.45
C GLU A 68 -7.98 -6.01 8.70
N LEU A 69 -7.08 -6.17 7.73
CA LEU A 69 -5.85 -6.95 7.92
C LEU A 69 -4.98 -6.36 9.03
N VAL A 70 -4.78 -5.04 9.02
CA VAL A 70 -4.04 -4.32 10.07
C VAL A 70 -4.72 -4.50 11.43
N ARG A 71 -6.05 -4.39 11.50
CA ARG A 71 -6.82 -4.60 12.73
C ARG A 71 -6.67 -6.01 13.30
N ARG A 72 -6.51 -7.02 12.45
CA ARG A 72 -6.28 -8.41 12.89
C ARG A 72 -4.87 -8.63 13.46
N GLY A 73 -3.93 -7.82 13.05
CA GLY A 73 -2.57 -7.81 13.61
C GLY A 73 -1.93 -9.20 13.64
N ASP A 74 -1.45 -9.61 14.79
CA ASP A 74 -0.74 -10.87 15.02
C ASP A 74 -1.46 -12.12 14.51
N ARG A 75 -2.79 -12.11 14.50
CA ARG A 75 -3.58 -13.30 14.09
C ARG A 75 -3.34 -13.69 12.63
N VAL A 76 -2.96 -12.74 11.79
CA VAL A 76 -2.78 -12.94 10.35
C VAL A 76 -1.36 -12.64 9.88
N HIS A 77 -0.54 -12.01 10.70
CA HIS A 77 0.75 -11.45 10.35
C HIS A 77 1.68 -12.45 9.64
N ASP A 78 2.01 -13.57 10.29
CA ASP A 78 2.92 -14.57 9.72
C ASP A 78 2.35 -15.25 8.47
N LYS A 79 1.02 -15.41 8.43
CA LYS A 79 0.33 -15.96 7.26
C LYS A 79 0.39 -14.98 6.09
N LEU A 80 0.30 -13.67 6.37
CA LEU A 80 0.40 -12.64 5.35
C LEU A 80 1.83 -12.54 4.81
N ILE A 81 2.87 -12.59 5.68
CA ILE A 81 4.28 -12.67 5.24
C ILE A 81 4.49 -13.87 4.31
N ARG A 82 3.95 -15.03 4.68
CA ARG A 82 4.05 -16.24 3.86
C ARG A 82 3.38 -16.05 2.51
N ALA A 83 2.13 -15.54 2.48
CA ALA A 83 1.40 -15.32 1.26
C ALA A 83 2.13 -14.35 0.31
N VAL A 84 2.76 -13.30 0.83
CA VAL A 84 3.56 -12.36 0.02
C VAL A 84 4.84 -13.01 -0.51
N SER A 85 5.44 -13.93 0.26
CA SER A 85 6.71 -14.59 -0.09
C SER A 85 6.54 -15.72 -1.11
N GLU A 86 5.36 -16.33 -1.18
CA GLU A 86 5.07 -17.48 -2.04
C GLU A 86 4.47 -17.04 -3.39
N PRO A 87 4.63 -17.84 -4.45
CA PRO A 87 3.95 -17.59 -5.71
C PRO A 87 2.42 -17.65 -5.56
N GLY A 88 1.70 -16.88 -6.37
CA GLY A 88 0.23 -16.95 -6.44
C GLY A 88 -0.48 -15.60 -6.32
N LEU A 89 0.15 -14.59 -5.75
CA LEU A 89 -0.38 -13.23 -5.75
C LEU A 89 -0.03 -12.50 -7.04
N SER A 90 -0.97 -11.71 -7.57
CA SER A 90 -0.66 -10.72 -8.58
C SER A 90 0.30 -9.65 -8.02
N ALA A 91 1.04 -8.97 -8.89
CA ALA A 91 1.94 -7.89 -8.46
C ALA A 91 1.22 -6.79 -7.66
N GLY A 92 -0.04 -6.50 -8.01
CA GLY A 92 -0.90 -5.57 -7.27
C GLY A 92 -1.22 -6.06 -5.87
N GLN A 93 -1.71 -7.29 -5.73
CA GLN A 93 -1.99 -7.90 -4.42
C GLN A 93 -0.74 -7.97 -3.55
N GLN A 94 0.39 -8.37 -4.14
CA GLN A 94 1.67 -8.44 -3.44
C GLN A 94 2.10 -7.07 -2.93
N THR A 95 1.92 -6.01 -3.74
CA THR A 95 2.19 -4.64 -3.35
C THR A 95 1.32 -4.23 -2.16
N TRP A 96 0.00 -4.37 -2.26
CA TRP A 96 -0.92 -3.98 -1.20
C TRP A 96 -0.68 -4.76 0.09
N ALA A 97 -0.42 -6.07 -0.01
CA ALA A 97 -0.12 -6.91 1.16
C ALA A 97 1.21 -6.54 1.81
N ALA A 98 2.26 -6.22 1.03
CA ALA A 98 3.53 -5.73 1.56
C ALA A 98 3.35 -4.40 2.31
N TRP A 99 2.60 -3.44 1.74
CA TRP A 99 2.29 -2.19 2.43
C TRP A 99 1.39 -2.37 3.67
N THR A 100 0.52 -3.39 3.68
CA THR A 100 -0.23 -3.79 4.89
C THR A 100 0.72 -4.20 6.00
N LEU A 101 1.70 -5.05 5.70
CA LEU A 101 2.76 -5.43 6.65
C LEU A 101 3.61 -4.23 7.07
N GLY A 102 3.87 -3.29 6.14
CA GLY A 102 4.53 -2.02 6.43
C GLY A 102 3.75 -1.16 7.45
N ARG A 103 2.44 -1.20 7.45
CA ARG A 103 1.58 -0.53 8.45
C ARG A 103 1.54 -1.25 9.81
N MET A 104 1.68 -2.58 9.82
CA MET A 104 1.70 -3.37 11.07
C MET A 104 3.01 -3.23 11.85
N LEU A 105 4.09 -3.02 11.15
CA LEU A 105 5.43 -2.65 11.60
C LEU A 105 5.92 -3.29 12.92
N ASP A 106 6.22 -4.58 12.86
CA ASP A 106 6.96 -5.27 13.92
C ASP A 106 8.30 -5.85 13.39
N SER A 107 9.10 -6.44 14.26
CA SER A 107 10.38 -7.05 13.91
C SER A 107 10.29 -8.16 12.86
N ARG A 108 9.15 -8.87 12.79
CA ARG A 108 8.92 -9.94 11.80
C ARG A 108 8.73 -9.35 10.40
N SER A 109 7.91 -8.27 10.29
CA SER A 109 7.75 -7.53 9.04
C SER A 109 9.08 -6.98 8.57
N GLU A 110 9.86 -6.39 9.46
CA GLU A 110 11.15 -5.83 9.15
C GLU A 110 12.11 -6.89 8.60
N GLN A 111 12.23 -8.03 9.25
CA GLN A 111 13.03 -9.17 8.76
C GLN A 111 12.55 -9.66 7.39
N ALA A 112 11.23 -9.68 7.16
CA ALA A 112 10.67 -10.04 5.86
C ALA A 112 11.09 -9.03 4.78
N PHE A 113 11.01 -7.72 5.05
CA PHE A 113 11.45 -6.68 4.12
C PHE A 113 12.94 -6.75 3.82
N LEU A 114 13.78 -6.96 4.82
CA LEU A 114 15.22 -7.16 4.62
C LEU A 114 15.49 -8.38 3.73
N LYS A 115 14.77 -9.48 3.97
CA LYS A 115 14.87 -10.70 3.15
C LYS A 115 14.40 -10.45 1.71
N TRP A 116 13.29 -9.73 1.51
CA TRP A 116 12.77 -9.45 0.15
C TRP A 116 13.63 -8.46 -0.60
N ALA A 117 14.19 -7.46 0.03
CA ALA A 117 15.10 -6.49 -0.58
C ALA A 117 16.43 -7.12 -1.05
N ASN A 118 16.88 -8.18 -0.39
CA ASN A 118 18.18 -8.79 -0.64
C ASN A 118 18.25 -9.44 -2.05
N PRO A 119 19.24 -9.06 -2.89
CA PRO A 119 19.36 -9.57 -4.26
C PRO A 119 19.61 -11.08 -4.37
N THR A 120 20.17 -11.70 -3.33
CA THR A 120 20.48 -13.14 -3.34
C THR A 120 19.25 -14.02 -3.25
N ASN A 121 18.12 -13.49 -2.73
CA ASN A 121 16.92 -14.28 -2.45
C ASN A 121 15.96 -14.43 -3.64
N ARG A 122 16.26 -13.85 -4.79
CA ARG A 122 15.51 -13.99 -6.06
C ARG A 122 14.00 -13.71 -5.98
N PHE A 123 13.57 -12.82 -5.12
CA PHE A 123 12.18 -12.37 -5.10
C PHE A 123 11.84 -11.55 -6.35
N PRO A 124 10.56 -11.47 -6.75
CA PRO A 124 10.12 -10.65 -7.87
C PRO A 124 10.60 -9.19 -7.71
N GLN A 125 11.03 -8.59 -8.82
CA GLN A 125 11.54 -7.21 -8.84
C GLN A 125 10.58 -6.23 -8.12
N ASN A 126 9.27 -6.34 -8.40
CA ASN A 126 8.29 -5.45 -7.77
C ASN A 126 8.30 -5.59 -6.25
N LEU A 127 8.36 -6.82 -5.71
CA LEU A 127 8.40 -7.03 -4.25
C LEU A 127 9.68 -6.45 -3.65
N ARG A 128 10.82 -6.62 -4.30
CA ARG A 128 12.10 -6.02 -3.89
C ARG A 128 11.99 -4.50 -3.82
N ILE A 129 11.41 -3.86 -4.84
CA ILE A 129 11.18 -2.41 -4.87
C ILE A 129 10.30 -1.97 -3.70
N GLN A 130 9.18 -2.64 -3.46
CA GLN A 130 8.29 -2.27 -2.35
C GLN A 130 8.97 -2.43 -0.99
N ALA A 131 9.73 -3.50 -0.81
CA ALA A 131 10.49 -3.72 0.43
C ALA A 131 11.50 -2.59 0.69
N ILE A 132 12.26 -2.18 -0.34
CA ILE A 132 13.22 -1.07 -0.25
C ILE A 132 12.51 0.24 0.11
N ARG A 133 11.37 0.54 -0.52
CA ARG A 133 10.57 1.74 -0.23
C ARG A 133 10.11 1.76 1.23
N ILE A 134 9.55 0.64 1.70
CA ILE A 134 9.06 0.53 3.08
C ILE A 134 10.22 0.68 4.08
N LEU A 135 11.36 0.05 3.85
CA LEU A 135 12.57 0.22 4.67
C LEU A 135 13.07 1.67 4.65
N GLY A 136 12.97 2.36 3.50
CA GLY A 136 13.35 3.76 3.38
C GLY A 136 12.54 4.71 4.25
N THR A 137 11.27 4.39 4.52
CA THR A 137 10.42 5.21 5.41
C THR A 137 10.80 5.07 6.88
N ARG A 138 11.66 4.12 7.24
CA ARG A 138 12.03 3.81 8.63
C ARG A 138 13.44 4.22 9.04
N GLY A 139 14.29 4.47 8.11
CA GLY A 139 15.64 5.04 8.32
C GLY A 139 16.68 4.10 8.91
N ASP A 140 16.38 3.43 10.01
CA ASP A 140 17.34 2.69 10.84
C ASP A 140 17.83 1.36 10.23
N GLN A 141 16.99 0.62 9.55
CA GLN A 141 17.35 -0.67 8.95
C GLN A 141 17.76 -0.59 7.47
N LEU A 142 17.58 0.55 6.85
CA LEU A 142 17.94 0.73 5.44
C LEU A 142 19.45 0.49 5.19
N SER A 143 20.30 0.84 6.14
CA SER A 143 21.77 0.66 6.04
C SER A 143 22.15 -0.80 5.73
N VAL A 144 21.37 -1.77 6.21
CA VAL A 144 21.61 -3.21 5.99
C VAL A 144 21.52 -3.59 4.52
N VAL A 145 20.64 -2.96 3.76
CA VAL A 145 20.40 -3.27 2.34
C VAL A 145 20.89 -2.18 1.39
N ALA A 146 21.25 -0.99 1.91
CA ALA A 146 21.65 0.13 1.07
C ALA A 146 22.82 -0.20 0.15
N GLY A 147 23.87 -0.83 0.67
CA GLY A 147 25.05 -1.19 -0.11
C GLY A 147 24.71 -2.11 -1.29
N SER A 148 23.89 -3.12 -1.07
CA SER A 148 23.49 -4.07 -2.12
C SER A 148 22.50 -3.49 -3.12
N THR A 149 21.61 -2.58 -2.69
CA THR A 149 20.65 -1.94 -3.59
C THR A 149 21.31 -0.91 -4.52
N LEU A 150 22.30 -0.17 -4.03
CA LEU A 150 22.98 0.85 -4.84
C LEU A 150 23.86 0.27 -5.95
N ILE A 151 24.29 -0.98 -5.83
CA ILE A 151 25.10 -1.69 -6.82
C ILE A 151 24.31 -2.80 -7.55
N ASP A 152 23.00 -2.88 -7.34
CA ASP A 152 22.16 -3.89 -7.98
C ASP A 152 22.27 -3.79 -9.53
N PRO A 153 22.29 -4.90 -10.27
CA PRO A 153 22.31 -4.88 -11.73
C PRO A 153 21.07 -4.19 -12.33
N ASP A 154 19.94 -4.24 -11.65
CA ASP A 154 18.70 -3.61 -12.08
C ASP A 154 18.71 -2.10 -11.78
N PRO A 155 18.61 -1.22 -12.80
CA PRO A 155 18.63 0.22 -12.60
C PRO A 155 17.44 0.75 -11.78
N ARG A 156 16.29 0.06 -11.81
CA ARG A 156 15.13 0.45 -11.01
C ARG A 156 15.38 0.19 -9.52
N ILE A 157 16.01 -0.92 -9.20
CA ILE A 157 16.41 -1.23 -7.81
C ILE A 157 17.42 -0.20 -7.32
N ARG A 158 18.43 0.16 -8.14
CA ARG A 158 19.39 1.23 -7.77
C ARG A 158 18.70 2.56 -7.52
N PHE A 159 17.76 2.95 -8.40
CA PHE A 159 16.99 4.18 -8.23
C PHE A 159 16.21 4.18 -6.90
N GLU A 160 15.49 3.11 -6.59
CA GLU A 160 14.75 3.00 -5.33
C GLU A 160 15.70 2.99 -4.11
N GLY A 161 16.86 2.40 -4.23
CA GLY A 161 17.90 2.47 -3.18
C GLY A 161 18.34 3.90 -2.89
N VAL A 162 18.57 4.70 -3.94
CA VAL A 162 18.92 6.14 -3.79
C VAL A 162 17.80 6.91 -3.13
N GLN A 163 16.54 6.70 -3.57
CA GLN A 163 15.37 7.36 -3.00
C GLN A 163 15.19 7.00 -1.51
N ALA A 164 15.33 5.72 -1.18
CA ALA A 164 15.19 5.25 0.19
C ALA A 164 16.27 5.85 1.11
N VAL A 165 17.53 5.94 0.66
CA VAL A 165 18.61 6.60 1.40
C VAL A 165 18.33 8.08 1.61
N HIS A 166 17.77 8.76 0.60
CA HIS A 166 17.40 10.16 0.72
C HIS A 166 16.29 10.35 1.75
N GLN A 167 15.25 9.53 1.72
CA GLN A 167 14.15 9.58 2.69
C GLN A 167 14.62 9.32 4.13
N ALA A 168 15.47 8.32 4.32
CA ALA A 168 16.00 7.95 5.64
C ALA A 168 16.87 9.06 6.28
N LYS A 169 17.46 9.94 5.47
CA LYS A 169 18.22 11.10 5.98
C LYS A 169 17.34 12.29 6.33
N ALA A 170 16.12 12.34 5.80
CA ALA A 170 15.18 13.43 6.01
C ALA A 170 14.21 13.18 7.20
N ALA A 171 14.18 11.96 7.73
CA ALA A 171 13.39 11.54 8.88
C ALA A 171 14.18 11.64 10.18
#